data_3a9df753a293618726b47a5a22386f59
#
_entry.id   3a9df753a293618726b47a5a22386f59
#
_cell.length_a   1.000
_cell.length_b   1.000
_cell.length_c   1.000
_cell.angle_alpha   90.00
_cell.angle_beta   90.00
_cell.angle_gamma   90.00
#
_symmetry.space_group_name_H-M   'P 1'
#
loop_
_entity.id
_entity.type
_entity.pdbx_description
1 polymer ?
#
loop_
_entity_poly.entity_id
_entity_poly.type
_entity_poly.pdbx_seq_one_letter_code
_entity_poly.pdbx_strand_id
1 'polypeptide(L)'
;MLINGDYHIHDLGMFSPYCAGWSLRQLLEEGFNGITGLLQSAPPRHLQSAVNQMVNFLGTLQNERAGAQAFSSFDTYLAPFVHKYKSEIEADLEASKAGFATPEDKEAFIYNKAYKYTKQQLQNFIFNMNVPSRRGTQTPFSNITLDRTCPDDLKEKALMLXGINHGYYHKKFGELNEEIKMINRILIEIYTEXDSTXSVFTFPIPTYNITEDFPRNDKDIDLLFEMTAKYGIPYFQNFVGSQFKVTKDKDGNATKVENPDAYKPGAVRSMCCRLQLDLSQLEKRXGGLFXSAEMTXSIGVVTLNMARIXYNFKXDKEGYKQQLMYLMNLAKVSLELKRKEVNKRLIAGLYPFTKRYLHSFRNHFSTIGLNGINESILNFTNGKEDISTEEGKKFATEILDFMRETLKEYQEETGNLYNLEATPAEXAMYRFAKEDKKQLPNIIQAGTDDAPFYTNSSQLPVGYTDDPFEALEQQNELQCKYTGGTVLHLYMGERISNSQACKQLVKKVIENYQLPYITISPIFSICPKHGYVIGEHDYCPKCDKEIXYTGEEFNMDIRKKHTSDPEKLRVMEERQINN
;
A
#
# COMPACT_ATOMS: atom_id res chain seq x y z
N MET A 1 13.97 24.34 13.09
CA MET A 1 12.80 23.47 13.28
C MET A 1 13.02 22.07 12.74
N LEU A 2 13.42 21.89 11.48
CA LEU A 2 13.71 20.55 10.94
C LEU A 2 14.73 19.80 11.79
N ILE A 3 15.86 20.45 12.07
CA ILE A 3 16.94 19.85 12.86
C ILE A 3 16.47 19.51 14.27
N ASN A 4 15.66 20.38 14.87
CA ASN A 4 15.20 20.21 16.25
C ASN A 4 14.09 19.16 16.41
N GLY A 5 13.52 18.67 15.32
CA GLY A 5 12.53 17.61 15.40
C GLY A 5 11.09 18.08 15.45
N ASP A 6 10.80 19.30 15.01
CA ASP A 6 9.40 19.75 14.91
C ASP A 6 8.67 19.09 13.75
N TYR A 7 9.39 18.80 12.67
CA TYR A 7 8.83 18.12 11.50
C TYR A 7 9.94 17.43 10.71
N HIS A 8 9.53 16.60 9.79
CA HIS A 8 10.42 15.83 8.92
C HIS A 8 10.01 16.02 7.46
N ILE A 9 10.97 16.40 6.63
CA ILE A 9 10.77 16.47 5.18
C ILE A 9 11.35 15.19 4.59
N HIS A 10 10.51 14.40 3.95
CA HIS A 10 10.93 13.10 3.43
C HIS A 10 11.82 13.26 2.19
N ASP A 11 12.82 12.40 2.11
CA ASP A 11 13.67 12.20 0.93
C ASP A 11 14.43 13.45 0.47
N LEU A 12 14.96 14.21 1.42
CA LEU A 12 15.82 15.35 1.08
C LEU A 12 17.07 14.94 0.31
N GLY A 13 17.52 13.70 0.48
CA GLY A 13 18.69 13.19 -0.23
C GLY A 13 18.45 12.91 -1.71
N MET A 14 17.19 12.88 -2.14
CA MET A 14 16.86 12.69 -3.55
C MET A 14 15.76 13.69 -3.93
N PHE A 15 16.15 14.80 -4.51
CA PHE A 15 15.20 15.88 -4.80
C PHE A 15 14.44 15.59 -6.09
N SER A 16 13.41 14.76 -5.97
CA SER A 16 12.54 14.34 -7.05
C SER A 16 11.12 14.19 -6.52
N PRO A 17 10.12 14.08 -7.40
CA PRO A 17 8.76 13.80 -6.91
C PRO A 17 8.73 12.47 -6.15
N TYR A 18 7.77 12.33 -5.26
CA TYR A 18 7.77 11.24 -4.27
C TYR A 18 7.27 9.92 -4.88
N CYS A 19 5.96 9.68 -4.90
CA CYS A 19 5.37 8.42 -5.37
C CYS A 19 4.62 8.61 -6.68
N ALA A 20 4.42 7.53 -7.43
CA ALA A 20 3.65 7.59 -8.67
C ALA A 20 2.81 6.34 -8.88
N GLY A 21 1.57 6.53 -9.30
CA GLY A 21 0.75 5.49 -9.89
C GLY A 21 0.77 5.65 -11.39
N TRP A 22 1.37 4.67 -12.04
CA TRP A 22 1.49 4.69 -13.49
C TRP A 22 0.30 3.96 -14.09
N SER A 23 -0.07 4.33 -15.31
CA SER A 23 -1.10 3.62 -16.04
C SER A 23 -0.47 2.41 -16.73
N LEU A 24 -0.76 1.22 -16.20
CA LEU A 24 -0.34 -0.02 -16.86
C LEU A 24 -0.99 -0.11 -18.25
N ARG A 25 -2.24 0.30 -18.35
CA ARG A 25 -2.93 0.33 -19.64
C ARG A 25 -2.16 1.15 -20.67
N GLN A 26 -1.72 2.36 -20.29
CA GLN A 26 -0.96 3.22 -21.19
C GLN A 26 0.32 2.54 -21.66
N LEU A 27 1.07 1.94 -20.73
CA LEU A 27 2.31 1.26 -21.07
C LEU A 27 2.06 0.12 -22.06
N LEU A 28 1.02 -0.68 -21.81
CA LEU A 28 0.71 -1.82 -22.65
C LEU A 28 0.18 -1.40 -24.04
N GLU A 29 -0.51 -0.28 -24.11
CA GLU A 29 -1.06 0.22 -25.38
C GLU A 29 -0.03 1.00 -26.21
N GLU A 30 0.89 1.69 -25.56
CA GLU A 30 1.84 2.59 -26.23
C GLU A 30 3.26 2.07 -26.31
N GLY A 31 3.63 1.18 -25.40
CA GLY A 31 4.99 0.69 -25.30
C GLY A 31 5.87 1.57 -24.42
N PHE A 32 7.12 1.15 -24.25
CA PHE A 32 8.09 1.88 -23.44
C PHE A 32 9.05 2.61 -24.38
N ASN A 33 8.77 3.88 -24.63
CA ASN A 33 9.40 4.63 -25.72
C ASN A 33 9.17 6.14 -25.54
N GLY A 34 9.46 6.89 -26.58
CA GLY A 34 9.13 8.30 -26.65
C GLY A 34 10.23 9.23 -26.20
N ILE A 35 11.40 8.72 -25.87
CA ILE A 35 12.56 9.54 -25.47
C ILE A 35 13.60 9.43 -26.57
N THR A 36 13.86 10.54 -27.23
CA THR A 36 14.84 10.60 -28.34
C THR A 36 16.21 10.13 -27.88
N GLY A 37 16.81 9.23 -28.62
CA GLY A 37 18.15 8.73 -28.35
C GLY A 37 18.21 7.56 -27.38
N LEU A 38 17.05 7.14 -26.84
CA LEU A 38 16.99 5.98 -25.95
C LEU A 38 16.27 4.82 -26.62
N LEU A 39 16.39 3.66 -26.03
CA LEU A 39 15.78 2.44 -26.54
C LEU A 39 14.25 2.62 -26.68
N GLN A 40 13.73 2.15 -27.80
CA GLN A 40 12.30 2.25 -28.11
C GLN A 40 11.72 0.85 -28.14
N SER A 41 10.73 0.59 -27.29
CA SER A 41 9.98 -0.67 -27.29
C SER A 41 8.55 -0.42 -27.74
N ALA A 42 8.13 -1.13 -28.77
CA ALA A 42 6.74 -1.07 -29.25
C ALA A 42 5.79 -1.71 -28.23
N PRO A 43 4.48 -1.48 -28.39
CA PRO A 43 3.52 -2.18 -27.52
C PRO A 43 3.75 -3.70 -27.53
N PRO A 44 3.71 -4.32 -26.36
CA PRO A 44 4.01 -5.77 -26.30
C PRO A 44 2.88 -6.59 -26.91
N ARG A 45 3.25 -7.71 -27.53
CA ARG A 45 2.29 -8.64 -28.14
C ARG A 45 2.13 -9.92 -27.34
N HIS A 46 3.07 -10.19 -26.44
CA HIS A 46 3.09 -11.43 -25.65
C HIS A 46 3.31 -11.07 -24.18
N LEU A 47 2.86 -11.95 -23.30
CA LEU A 47 3.01 -11.73 -21.86
C LEU A 47 4.49 -11.56 -21.48
N GLN A 48 5.38 -12.34 -22.08
CA GLN A 48 6.81 -12.22 -21.82
C GLN A 48 7.33 -10.80 -22.09
N SER A 49 6.98 -10.26 -23.24
CA SER A 49 7.43 -8.89 -23.58
C SER A 49 6.74 -7.84 -22.73
N ALA A 50 5.48 -8.07 -22.37
CA ALA A 50 4.76 -7.16 -21.45
C ALA A 50 5.47 -7.11 -20.08
N VAL A 51 5.79 -8.28 -19.54
CA VAL A 51 6.48 -8.38 -18.26
C VAL A 51 7.84 -7.70 -18.32
N ASN A 52 8.61 -7.95 -19.38
CA ASN A 52 9.93 -7.34 -19.55
C ASN A 52 9.82 -5.82 -19.62
N GLN A 53 8.83 -5.30 -20.33
CA GLN A 53 8.62 -3.85 -20.40
C GLN A 53 8.24 -3.27 -19.03
N MET A 54 7.41 -3.98 -18.28
CA MET A 54 7.01 -3.53 -16.94
C MET A 54 8.21 -3.45 -15.99
N VAL A 55 9.07 -4.46 -16.02
CA VAL A 55 10.30 -4.48 -15.23
C VAL A 55 11.20 -3.31 -15.62
N ASN A 56 11.42 -3.13 -16.92
CA ASN A 56 12.28 -2.05 -17.41
C ASN A 56 11.69 -0.68 -17.09
N PHE A 57 10.38 -0.54 -17.20
CA PHE A 57 9.68 0.71 -16.88
C PHE A 57 9.87 1.07 -15.41
N LEU A 58 9.51 0.17 -14.50
CA LEU A 58 9.62 0.44 -13.07
C LEU A 58 11.08 0.64 -12.65
N GLY A 59 11.99 -0.16 -13.22
CA GLY A 59 13.42 -0.03 -12.94
C GLY A 59 14.01 1.28 -13.42
N THR A 60 13.50 1.82 -14.52
CA THR A 60 13.97 3.10 -15.06
C THR A 60 13.34 4.27 -14.29
N LEU A 61 12.03 4.22 -14.09
CA LEU A 61 11.29 5.32 -13.48
C LEU A 61 11.63 5.51 -12.00
N GLN A 62 12.15 4.48 -11.31
CA GLN A 62 12.61 4.65 -9.93
C GLN A 62 13.75 5.65 -9.82
N ASN A 63 14.44 5.92 -10.91
CA ASN A 63 15.50 6.95 -10.92
C ASN A 63 14.93 8.36 -10.95
N GLU A 64 13.66 8.50 -11.27
CA GLU A 64 12.97 9.79 -11.31
C GLU A 64 12.02 9.98 -10.12
N ARG A 65 11.97 9.02 -9.19
CA ARG A 65 11.05 9.05 -8.05
C ARG A 65 11.78 8.73 -6.74
N ALA A 66 11.42 9.45 -5.69
CA ALA A 66 12.01 9.22 -4.37
C ALA A 66 11.29 8.09 -3.62
N GLY A 67 10.02 7.88 -3.89
CA GLY A 67 9.19 6.91 -3.17
C GLY A 67 8.74 5.74 -4.03
N ALA A 68 7.56 5.24 -3.73
CA ALA A 68 7.02 4.03 -4.33
C ALA A 68 6.42 4.28 -5.70
N GLN A 69 6.31 3.19 -6.46
CA GLN A 69 5.62 3.18 -7.75
C GLN A 69 4.60 2.05 -7.74
N ALA A 70 3.50 2.24 -8.46
CA ALA A 70 2.43 1.24 -8.48
C ALA A 70 1.82 1.09 -9.86
N PHE A 71 1.40 -0.13 -10.15
CA PHE A 71 0.49 -0.43 -11.27
C PHE A 71 -0.84 -0.93 -10.68
N SER A 72 -1.93 -0.38 -11.19
CA SER A 72 -3.28 -0.77 -10.77
C SER A 72 -3.89 -1.77 -11.74
N SER A 73 -4.82 -2.59 -11.24
CA SER A 73 -5.55 -3.58 -12.04
C SER A 73 -4.60 -4.49 -12.83
N PHE A 74 -3.55 -4.90 -12.16
CA PHE A 74 -2.47 -5.69 -12.74
C PHE A 74 -3.00 -6.97 -13.40
N ASP A 75 -3.87 -7.69 -12.69
CA ASP A 75 -4.47 -8.93 -13.18
C ASP A 75 -5.41 -8.68 -14.36
N THR A 76 -6.23 -7.66 -14.28
CA THR A 76 -7.19 -7.34 -15.34
C THR A 76 -6.47 -6.95 -16.63
N TYR A 77 -5.46 -6.08 -16.52
CA TYR A 77 -4.75 -5.60 -17.71
C TYR A 77 -3.84 -6.67 -18.34
N LEU A 78 -3.41 -7.67 -17.57
CA LEU A 78 -2.58 -8.75 -18.14
C LEU A 78 -3.41 -9.92 -18.67
N ALA A 79 -4.68 -10.01 -18.31
CA ALA A 79 -5.56 -11.11 -18.74
C ALA A 79 -5.64 -11.24 -20.27
N PRO A 80 -5.66 -10.15 -21.07
CA PRO A 80 -5.69 -10.31 -22.53
C PRO A 80 -4.51 -11.11 -23.09
N PHE A 81 -3.32 -10.97 -22.49
CA PHE A 81 -2.13 -11.70 -22.98
C PHE A 81 -2.28 -13.20 -22.69
N VAL A 82 -2.88 -13.57 -21.58
CA VAL A 82 -3.14 -14.98 -21.27
C VAL A 82 -4.17 -15.54 -22.25
N HIS A 83 -5.23 -14.78 -22.50
CA HIS A 83 -6.27 -15.16 -23.46
C HIS A 83 -5.66 -15.38 -24.86
N LYS A 84 -4.83 -14.45 -25.31
CA LYS A 84 -4.17 -14.56 -26.61
C LYS A 84 -3.31 -15.82 -26.66
N TYR A 85 -2.54 -16.11 -25.62
CA TYR A 85 -1.68 -17.29 -25.58
C TYR A 85 -2.52 -18.58 -25.66
N LYS A 86 -3.63 -18.64 -24.94
CA LYS A 86 -4.57 -19.78 -25.03
C LYS A 86 -5.07 -19.96 -26.47
N SER A 87 -5.40 -18.85 -27.13
CA SER A 87 -5.85 -18.90 -28.52
C SER A 87 -4.76 -19.39 -29.47
N GLU A 88 -3.52 -19.01 -29.21
CA GLU A 88 -2.37 -19.47 -30.02
C GLU A 88 -2.15 -20.97 -29.84
N ILE A 89 -2.27 -21.48 -28.61
CA ILE A 89 -2.16 -22.93 -28.37
C ILE A 89 -3.26 -23.67 -29.15
N GLU A 90 -4.48 -23.18 -29.07
CA GLU A 90 -5.62 -23.82 -29.76
C GLU A 90 -5.38 -23.85 -31.27
N ALA A 91 -4.91 -22.75 -31.85
CA ALA A 91 -4.62 -22.68 -33.28
C ALA A 91 -3.52 -23.67 -33.69
N ASP A 92 -2.46 -23.79 -32.86
CA ASP A 92 -1.39 -24.74 -33.12
C ASP A 92 -1.88 -26.20 -33.07
N LEU A 93 -2.76 -26.50 -32.12
CA LEU A 93 -3.34 -27.83 -31.99
C LEU A 93 -4.19 -28.17 -33.23
N GLU A 94 -4.98 -27.21 -33.69
CA GLU A 94 -5.80 -27.41 -34.91
C GLU A 94 -4.91 -27.58 -36.13
N ALA A 95 -3.86 -26.77 -36.29
CA ALA A 95 -2.96 -26.86 -37.43
C ALA A 95 -2.22 -28.18 -37.46
N SER A 96 -1.85 -28.72 -36.31
CA SER A 96 -1.15 -30.00 -36.22
C SER A 96 -2.08 -31.19 -36.21
N LYS A 97 -3.38 -30.95 -36.22
CA LYS A 97 -4.42 -31.99 -36.16
C LYS A 97 -4.27 -32.89 -34.93
N ALA A 98 -3.86 -32.31 -33.82
CA ALA A 98 -3.69 -33.02 -32.57
C ALA A 98 -5.04 -33.54 -32.06
N GLY A 99 -5.05 -34.79 -31.64
CA GLY A 99 -6.27 -35.47 -31.16
C GLY A 99 -6.27 -35.59 -29.65
N PHE A 100 -7.47 -35.50 -29.08
CA PHE A 100 -7.71 -35.70 -27.65
C PHE A 100 -8.87 -36.63 -27.47
N ALA A 101 -8.85 -37.41 -26.38
CA ALA A 101 -9.90 -38.38 -26.11
C ALA A 101 -11.26 -37.70 -25.89
N THR A 102 -11.25 -36.53 -25.23
CA THR A 102 -12.47 -35.75 -24.97
C THR A 102 -12.19 -34.27 -25.17
N PRO A 103 -13.23 -33.44 -25.40
CA PRO A 103 -13.04 -31.98 -25.41
C PRO A 103 -12.48 -31.45 -24.09
N GLU A 104 -12.84 -32.09 -22.98
CA GLU A 104 -12.33 -31.72 -21.65
C GLU A 104 -10.83 -31.94 -21.53
N ASP A 105 -10.31 -33.01 -22.15
CA ASP A 105 -8.86 -33.26 -22.19
C ASP A 105 -8.12 -32.17 -22.96
N LYS A 106 -8.71 -31.72 -24.07
CA LYS A 106 -8.14 -30.62 -24.86
C LYS A 106 -8.10 -29.31 -24.05
N GLU A 107 -9.22 -28.99 -23.39
CA GLU A 107 -9.29 -27.78 -22.53
C GLU A 107 -8.28 -27.84 -21.40
N ALA A 108 -8.13 -29.01 -20.76
CA ALA A 108 -7.15 -29.18 -19.68
C ALA A 108 -5.72 -28.97 -20.20
N PHE A 109 -5.42 -29.48 -21.38
CA PHE A 109 -4.11 -29.30 -22.00
C PHE A 109 -3.82 -27.80 -22.23
N ILE A 110 -4.78 -27.09 -22.81
CA ILE A 110 -4.63 -25.65 -23.09
C ILE A 110 -4.45 -24.87 -21.79
N TYR A 111 -5.28 -25.17 -20.79
CA TYR A 111 -5.22 -24.51 -19.49
C TYR A 111 -3.84 -24.73 -18.83
N ASN A 112 -3.41 -26.00 -18.78
CA ASN A 112 -2.15 -26.33 -18.09
C ASN A 112 -0.93 -25.70 -18.79
N LYS A 113 -0.93 -25.67 -20.12
CA LYS A 113 0.15 -25.07 -20.86
C LYS A 113 0.18 -23.55 -20.66
N ALA A 114 -0.99 -22.91 -20.69
CA ALA A 114 -1.10 -21.47 -20.44
C ALA A 114 -0.69 -21.15 -19.01
N TYR A 115 -1.11 -21.97 -18.04
CA TYR A 115 -0.78 -21.80 -16.63
C TYR A 115 0.73 -21.81 -16.41
N LYS A 116 1.40 -22.82 -16.96
CA LYS A 116 2.84 -22.98 -16.83
C LYS A 116 3.60 -21.78 -17.42
N TYR A 117 3.21 -21.36 -18.60
CA TYR A 117 3.82 -20.20 -19.28
C TYR A 117 3.59 -18.93 -18.45
N THR A 118 2.36 -18.68 -18.05
CA THR A 118 2.00 -17.47 -17.29
C THR A 118 2.75 -17.45 -15.97
N LYS A 119 2.82 -18.58 -15.28
CA LYS A 119 3.53 -18.66 -14.00
C LYS A 119 5.00 -18.31 -14.16
N GLN A 120 5.63 -18.81 -15.21
CA GLN A 120 7.04 -18.52 -15.46
C GLN A 120 7.26 -17.02 -15.70
N GLN A 121 6.36 -16.37 -16.45
CA GLN A 121 6.48 -14.94 -16.69
C GLN A 121 6.25 -14.11 -15.43
N LEU A 122 5.26 -14.47 -14.63
CA LEU A 122 4.98 -13.75 -13.39
C LEU A 122 6.07 -13.98 -12.34
N GLN A 123 6.66 -15.19 -12.30
CA GLN A 123 7.83 -15.44 -11.46
C GLN A 123 8.97 -14.51 -11.88
N ASN A 124 9.19 -14.37 -13.17
CA ASN A 124 10.22 -13.47 -13.69
C ASN A 124 9.97 -12.03 -13.22
N PHE A 125 8.72 -11.57 -13.28
CA PHE A 125 8.36 -10.23 -12.81
C PHE A 125 8.65 -10.07 -11.32
N ILE A 126 8.17 -11.00 -10.49
CA ILE A 126 8.33 -10.91 -9.04
C ILE A 126 9.82 -10.96 -8.64
N PHE A 127 10.58 -11.89 -9.24
CA PHE A 127 12.02 -11.98 -8.95
C PHE A 127 12.74 -10.67 -9.30
N ASN A 128 12.43 -10.10 -10.47
CA ASN A 128 13.09 -8.87 -10.90
C ASN A 128 12.71 -7.66 -10.01
N MET A 129 11.50 -7.67 -9.45
CA MET A 129 11.09 -6.60 -8.53
C MET A 129 11.77 -6.72 -7.17
N ASN A 130 12.46 -7.83 -6.90
CA ASN A 130 13.19 -8.03 -5.65
C ASN A 130 14.71 -7.97 -5.83
N VAL A 131 15.18 -7.66 -7.03
CA VAL A 131 16.60 -7.41 -7.28
C VAL A 131 16.97 -6.02 -6.75
N PRO A 132 18.04 -5.90 -5.96
CA PRO A 132 18.43 -4.59 -5.41
C PRO A 132 19.07 -3.71 -6.48
N SER A 133 18.24 -3.12 -7.29
CA SER A 133 18.63 -2.31 -8.45
C SER A 133 18.53 -0.81 -8.20
N ARG A 134 18.01 -0.41 -7.03
CA ARG A 134 17.79 0.99 -6.71
C ARG A 134 18.96 1.52 -5.88
N ARG A 135 19.67 2.50 -6.42
CA ARG A 135 20.81 3.13 -5.74
C ARG A 135 21.84 2.10 -5.24
N GLY A 136 21.90 0.97 -5.95
CA GLY A 136 22.89 -0.06 -5.69
C GLY A 136 22.61 -1.01 -4.53
N THR A 137 21.66 -0.71 -3.67
CA THR A 137 21.43 -1.53 -2.47
C THR A 137 19.97 -1.81 -2.16
N GLN A 138 19.03 -1.12 -2.81
CA GLN A 138 17.61 -1.26 -2.50
C GLN A 138 16.84 -1.84 -3.67
N THR A 139 15.81 -2.61 -3.36
CA THR A 139 14.88 -3.08 -4.38
C THR A 139 13.91 -1.94 -4.74
N PRO A 140 13.34 -1.98 -5.95
CA PRO A 140 12.32 -0.99 -6.30
C PRO A 140 11.13 -1.09 -5.36
N PHE A 141 10.77 0.02 -4.74
CA PHE A 141 9.60 0.05 -3.86
C PHE A 141 8.37 0.08 -4.76
N SER A 142 7.65 -1.03 -4.83
CA SER A 142 6.57 -1.19 -5.80
C SER A 142 5.34 -1.83 -5.17
N ASN A 143 4.20 -1.54 -5.78
CA ASN A 143 2.89 -2.06 -5.37
C ASN A 143 2.10 -2.43 -6.61
N ILE A 144 1.31 -3.51 -6.52
CA ILE A 144 0.34 -3.86 -7.56
C ILE A 144 -1.02 -4.01 -6.92
N THR A 145 -2.06 -3.48 -7.57
CA THR A 145 -3.42 -3.76 -7.14
C THR A 145 -4.02 -4.83 -8.02
N LEU A 146 -4.82 -5.67 -7.39
CA LEU A 146 -5.44 -6.84 -8.00
C LEU A 146 -6.94 -6.75 -7.78
N ASP A 147 -7.69 -7.02 -8.82
CA ASP A 147 -9.15 -6.91 -8.77
C ASP A 147 -9.82 -8.24 -8.49
N ARG A 148 -9.25 -9.33 -8.97
CA ARG A 148 -9.81 -10.69 -8.96
C ARG A 148 -11.13 -10.78 -9.72
N THR A 149 -11.93 -9.72 -9.71
CA THR A 149 -13.14 -9.57 -10.51
C THR A 149 -13.00 -8.31 -11.33
N CYS A 150 -13.27 -8.41 -12.64
CA CYS A 150 -13.08 -7.27 -13.53
C CYS A 150 -13.84 -6.05 -13.01
N PRO A 151 -13.17 -4.90 -12.87
CA PRO A 151 -13.85 -3.67 -12.40
C PRO A 151 -14.94 -3.21 -13.35
N ASP A 152 -15.99 -2.62 -12.77
CA ASP A 152 -17.15 -2.16 -13.54
C ASP A 152 -16.77 -1.18 -14.65
N ASP A 153 -15.80 -0.32 -14.41
CA ASP A 153 -15.37 0.66 -15.41
C ASP A 153 -14.61 0.04 -16.59
N LEU A 154 -14.15 -1.21 -16.44
CA LEU A 154 -13.43 -1.91 -17.50
C LEU A 154 -14.25 -3.01 -18.16
N LYS A 155 -15.33 -3.47 -17.54
CA LYS A 155 -16.08 -4.62 -18.02
C LYS A 155 -16.49 -4.54 -19.49
N GLU A 156 -16.96 -3.37 -19.92
CA GLU A 156 -17.46 -3.19 -21.28
C GLU A 156 -16.42 -2.68 -22.26
N LYS A 157 -15.18 -2.45 -21.79
CA LYS A 157 -14.13 -1.95 -22.68
C LYS A 157 -13.52 -3.07 -23.49
N ALA A 158 -13.27 -2.79 -24.77
CA ALA A 158 -12.67 -3.75 -25.69
C ALA A 158 -11.20 -4.01 -25.34
N LEU A 159 -10.77 -5.24 -25.59
CA LEU A 159 -9.37 -5.61 -25.43
C LEU A 159 -8.52 -4.90 -26.48
N MET A 160 -7.33 -4.46 -26.07
CA MET A 160 -6.34 -3.89 -26.97
C MET A 160 -5.00 -4.57 -26.73
N LEU A 161 -4.60 -5.28 -27.77
CA LEU A 161 -3.29 -5.95 -27.79
C LEU A 161 -2.54 -5.45 -28.98
N UNK A 162 -1.33 -5.29 -28.67
CA UNK A 162 -0.56 -4.93 -29.65
C UNK A 162 -0.66 -3.58 -30.08
N GLY A 163 -0.98 -2.85 -29.46
CA GLY A 163 -1.10 -1.47 -29.72
C GLY A 163 -2.50 -1.02 -30.13
N ILE A 164 -2.59 0.23 -30.28
CA ILE A 164 -3.90 0.90 -30.39
C ILE A 164 -4.74 0.42 -31.58
N ASN A 165 -4.11 0.05 -32.66
CA ASN A 165 -4.82 -0.19 -33.92
C ASN A 165 -4.98 -1.66 -34.27
N HIS A 166 -4.71 -2.54 -33.35
CA HIS A 166 -4.83 -3.96 -33.65
C HIS A 166 -6.18 -4.53 -33.26
N GLY A 167 -7.23 -3.90 -33.52
CA GLY A 167 -8.62 -4.28 -33.19
C GLY A 167 -8.94 -5.76 -33.27
N TYR A 168 -8.09 -6.57 -32.71
CA TYR A 168 -8.15 -8.02 -32.86
C TYR A 168 -9.29 -8.65 -32.16
N TYR A 169 -9.70 -8.07 -31.06
CA TYR A 169 -10.62 -8.80 -30.22
C TYR A 169 -11.89 -8.00 -30.06
N HIS A 170 -12.96 -8.60 -30.53
CA HIS A 170 -14.29 -8.12 -30.21
C HIS A 170 -14.64 -8.41 -28.75
N LYS A 171 -13.75 -9.09 -28.02
CA LYS A 171 -13.95 -9.39 -26.62
C LYS A 171 -13.73 -8.16 -25.73
N LYS A 172 -14.37 -8.19 -24.58
CA LYS A 172 -14.29 -7.15 -23.57
C LYS A 172 -13.57 -7.70 -22.34
N PHE A 173 -12.99 -6.80 -21.54
CA PHE A 173 -12.30 -7.21 -20.31
C PHE A 173 -13.19 -8.04 -19.39
N GLY A 174 -14.48 -7.73 -19.32
CA GLY A 174 -15.43 -8.47 -18.48
C GLY A 174 -15.61 -9.93 -18.86
N GLU A 175 -15.17 -10.32 -20.06
CA GLU A 175 -15.26 -11.71 -20.53
C GLU A 175 -14.05 -12.55 -20.14
N LEU A 176 -13.05 -11.97 -19.50
CA LEU A 176 -11.77 -12.62 -19.19
C LEU A 176 -11.65 -13.07 -17.73
N ASN A 177 -12.75 -13.40 -17.09
CA ASN A 177 -12.75 -13.79 -15.68
C ASN A 177 -11.87 -15.03 -15.41
N GLU A 178 -11.84 -15.99 -16.32
CA GLU A 178 -11.02 -17.18 -16.15
C GLU A 178 -9.53 -16.85 -16.19
N GLU A 179 -9.13 -15.93 -17.06
CA GLU A 179 -7.76 -15.50 -17.17
C GLU A 179 -7.33 -14.67 -15.96
N ILE A 180 -8.21 -13.80 -15.48
CA ILE A 180 -7.96 -13.02 -14.26
C ILE A 180 -7.79 -13.97 -13.07
N LYS A 181 -8.65 -14.99 -12.98
CA LYS A 181 -8.57 -16.00 -11.91
C LYS A 181 -7.23 -16.75 -11.97
N MET A 182 -6.81 -17.14 -13.17
CA MET A 182 -5.54 -17.84 -13.37
C MET A 182 -4.36 -16.98 -12.87
N ILE A 183 -4.31 -15.71 -13.25
CA ILE A 183 -3.25 -14.81 -12.83
C ILE A 183 -3.20 -14.71 -11.30
N ASN A 184 -4.36 -14.56 -10.66
CA ASN A 184 -4.43 -14.44 -9.21
C ASN A 184 -3.98 -15.72 -8.50
N ARG A 185 -4.42 -16.87 -9.00
CA ARG A 185 -3.98 -18.14 -8.43
C ARG A 185 -2.46 -18.29 -8.53
N ILE A 186 -1.90 -17.93 -9.68
CA ILE A 186 -0.46 -18.00 -9.90
C ILE A 186 0.28 -17.06 -8.93
N LEU A 187 -0.20 -15.82 -8.78
CA LEU A 187 0.44 -14.87 -7.87
C LEU A 187 0.41 -15.37 -6.42
N ILE A 188 -0.72 -15.92 -6.00
CA ILE A 188 -0.84 -16.50 -4.66
C ILE A 188 0.20 -17.62 -4.49
N GLU A 189 0.33 -18.49 -5.49
CA GLU A 189 1.33 -19.56 -5.46
C GLU A 189 2.75 -19.01 -5.33
N ILE A 190 3.10 -18.02 -6.14
CA ILE A 190 4.45 -17.44 -6.14
C ILE A 190 4.78 -16.83 -4.77
N TYR A 191 3.88 -16.02 -4.24
CA TYR A 191 4.11 -15.40 -2.93
C TYR A 191 4.15 -16.44 -1.81
N THR A 192 3.38 -17.52 -1.92
CA THR A 192 3.33 -18.57 -0.89
C THR A 192 4.57 -19.45 -0.94
N GLU A 193 5.07 -19.76 -2.12
CA GLU A 193 6.24 -20.62 -2.30
C GLU A 193 7.55 -19.96 -1.86
N UNK A 194 7.53 -18.59 -1.88
CA UNK A 194 8.69 -17.91 -1.53
C UNK A 194 9.75 -18.14 -2.58
N ASP A 195 10.96 -17.74 -2.24
CA ASP A 195 12.09 -17.95 -3.14
C ASP A 195 12.78 -19.30 -2.85
N SER A 196 13.91 -19.56 -3.54
CA SER A 196 14.63 -20.84 -3.38
C SER A 196 15.14 -21.09 -1.97
N THR A 197 15.19 -20.07 -1.13
CA THR A 197 15.64 -20.18 0.25
C THR A 197 14.53 -20.03 1.30
N UNK A 198 13.18 -19.83 0.58
CA UNK A 198 12.16 -19.76 1.50
C UNK A 198 11.94 -18.42 2.08
N SER A 199 12.60 -17.54 1.43
CA SER A 199 12.42 -16.15 1.86
C SER A 199 11.21 -15.53 1.18
N VAL A 200 10.46 -14.75 1.94
CA VAL A 200 9.23 -14.11 1.46
C VAL A 200 9.61 -12.94 0.54
N PHE A 201 8.92 -12.81 -0.59
CA PHE A 201 9.10 -11.68 -1.49
C PHE A 201 8.55 -10.41 -0.85
N THR A 202 9.36 -9.37 -0.83
CA THR A 202 8.97 -8.07 -0.26
C THR A 202 8.14 -7.26 -1.26
N PHE A 203 8.49 -7.31 -2.53
CA PHE A 203 7.88 -6.49 -3.57
C PHE A 203 7.48 -7.31 -4.79
N PRO A 204 6.53 -6.81 -5.58
CA PRO A 204 5.62 -5.70 -5.27
C PRO A 204 4.70 -6.05 -4.11
N ILE A 205 4.31 -5.06 -3.34
CA ILE A 205 3.29 -5.26 -2.30
C ILE A 205 1.96 -5.50 -3.00
N PRO A 206 1.30 -6.66 -2.78
CA PRO A 206 0.00 -6.89 -3.44
C PRO A 206 -1.13 -6.33 -2.59
N THR A 207 -2.08 -5.68 -3.26
CA THR A 207 -3.28 -5.13 -2.65
C THR A 207 -4.50 -5.63 -3.42
N TYR A 208 -5.47 -6.22 -2.72
CA TYR A 208 -6.72 -6.64 -3.32
C TYR A 208 -7.81 -5.59 -3.12
N ASN A 209 -8.45 -5.22 -4.22
CA ASN A 209 -9.63 -4.38 -4.18
C ASN A 209 -10.84 -5.28 -3.88
N ILE A 210 -11.44 -5.09 -2.71
CA ILE A 210 -12.58 -5.91 -2.31
C ILE A 210 -13.85 -5.13 -2.63
N THR A 211 -14.56 -5.60 -3.64
CA THR A 211 -15.83 -5.04 -4.10
C THR A 211 -16.97 -5.99 -3.73
N GLU A 212 -18.21 -5.57 -3.97
CA GLU A 212 -19.39 -6.40 -3.66
C GLU A 212 -19.34 -7.75 -4.35
N ASP A 213 -18.83 -7.79 -5.58
CA ASP A 213 -18.79 -9.01 -6.38
C ASP A 213 -17.49 -9.82 -6.21
N PHE A 214 -16.67 -9.49 -5.22
CA PHE A 214 -15.47 -10.28 -4.93
C PHE A 214 -15.89 -11.73 -4.58
N PRO A 215 -15.29 -12.74 -5.22
CA PRO A 215 -15.78 -14.12 -5.09
C PRO A 215 -15.29 -14.81 -3.82
N ARG A 216 -15.87 -14.45 -2.70
CA ARG A 216 -15.42 -14.86 -1.35
C ARG A 216 -15.39 -16.39 -1.14
N ASN A 217 -16.18 -17.13 -1.90
CA ASN A 217 -16.34 -18.58 -1.67
C ASN A 217 -15.53 -19.44 -2.65
N ASP A 218 -14.78 -18.83 -3.56
CA ASP A 218 -13.96 -19.59 -4.50
C ASP A 218 -12.75 -20.21 -3.78
N LYS A 219 -12.32 -21.37 -4.25
CA LYS A 219 -11.21 -22.11 -3.64
C LYS A 219 -9.89 -21.34 -3.68
N ASP A 220 -9.66 -20.58 -4.74
CA ASP A 220 -8.44 -19.78 -4.82
C ASP A 220 -8.42 -18.67 -3.75
N ILE A 221 -9.60 -18.22 -3.32
CA ILE A 221 -9.70 -17.24 -2.24
C ILE A 221 -9.34 -17.87 -0.89
N ASP A 222 -9.63 -19.15 -0.69
CA ASP A 222 -9.15 -19.87 0.49
C ASP A 222 -7.62 -19.89 0.52
N LEU A 223 -6.98 -20.12 -0.63
CA LEU A 223 -5.52 -20.07 -0.73
C LEU A 223 -4.98 -18.67 -0.43
N LEU A 224 -5.69 -17.64 -0.85
CA LEU A 224 -5.35 -16.27 -0.52
C LEU A 224 -5.28 -16.06 1.00
N PHE A 225 -6.28 -16.56 1.72
CA PHE A 225 -6.31 -16.39 3.17
C PHE A 225 -5.32 -17.30 3.90
N GLU A 226 -4.93 -18.42 3.32
CA GLU A 226 -3.80 -19.20 3.83
C GLU A 226 -2.51 -18.39 3.75
N MET A 227 -2.30 -17.70 2.63
CA MET A 227 -1.15 -16.82 2.44
C MET A 227 -1.20 -15.67 3.45
N THR A 228 -2.38 -15.08 3.66
CA THR A 228 -2.54 -13.98 4.61
C THR A 228 -2.20 -14.43 6.04
N ALA A 229 -2.72 -15.57 6.45
CA ALA A 229 -2.48 -16.09 7.80
C ALA A 229 -1.00 -16.40 8.03
N LYS A 230 -0.29 -16.80 6.99
CA LYS A 230 1.10 -17.23 7.10
C LYS A 230 2.09 -16.07 6.97
N TYR A 231 1.82 -15.13 6.05
CA TYR A 231 2.81 -14.11 5.69
C TYR A 231 2.36 -12.67 5.89
N GLY A 232 1.10 -12.44 6.19
CA GLY A 232 0.59 -11.09 6.37
C GLY A 232 0.46 -10.31 5.07
N ILE A 233 0.31 -11.00 3.96
CA ILE A 233 0.04 -10.40 2.65
C ILE A 233 -1.19 -11.09 2.06
N PRO A 234 -1.99 -10.41 1.26
CA PRO A 234 -1.88 -9.04 0.76
C PRO A 234 -2.50 -8.00 1.71
N TYR A 235 -2.55 -6.78 1.24
CA TYR A 235 -3.35 -5.71 1.83
C TYR A 235 -4.73 -5.74 1.18
N PHE A 236 -5.73 -5.21 1.87
CA PHE A 236 -7.12 -5.22 1.39
C PHE A 236 -7.68 -3.80 1.38
N GLN A 237 -8.20 -3.40 0.22
CA GLN A 237 -8.85 -2.12 0.04
C GLN A 237 -10.36 -2.33 0.09
N ASN A 238 -11.04 -1.57 0.96
CA ASN A 238 -12.43 -1.81 1.33
C ASN A 238 -13.38 -0.94 0.50
N PHE A 239 -13.92 -1.51 -0.58
CA PHE A 239 -14.91 -0.83 -1.41
C PHE A 239 -16.34 -1.29 -1.13
N VAL A 240 -16.56 -2.00 -0.03
CA VAL A 240 -17.90 -2.44 0.41
C VAL A 240 -18.37 -1.56 1.57
N GLY A 241 -17.71 -1.70 2.72
CA GLY A 241 -18.11 -0.95 3.91
C GLY A 241 -17.93 0.56 3.77
N SER A 242 -16.95 0.98 3.00
CA SER A 242 -16.72 2.41 2.75
C SER A 242 -17.87 3.09 2.00
N GLN A 243 -18.75 2.30 1.38
CA GLN A 243 -19.90 2.85 0.66
C GLN A 243 -21.02 3.31 1.60
N PHE A 244 -20.92 3.03 2.88
CA PHE A 244 -21.95 3.32 3.87
C PHE A 244 -21.41 4.15 5.03
N LYS A 245 -22.29 4.94 5.63
CA LYS A 245 -22.07 5.58 6.94
C LYS A 245 -23.02 4.95 7.94
N VAL A 246 -22.59 4.82 9.18
CA VAL A 246 -23.45 4.37 10.26
C VAL A 246 -23.96 5.60 10.99
N THR A 247 -25.28 5.73 11.06
CA THR A 247 -25.94 6.83 11.77
C THR A 247 -26.87 6.23 12.83
N LYS A 248 -27.37 7.06 13.72
CA LYS A 248 -28.36 6.62 14.69
C LYS A 248 -29.74 7.11 14.25
N ASP A 249 -30.72 6.22 14.32
CA ASP A 249 -32.10 6.60 14.03
C ASP A 249 -32.69 7.37 15.23
N LYS A 250 -33.96 7.72 15.11
CA LYS A 250 -34.68 8.50 16.16
C LYS A 250 -34.74 7.76 17.51
N ASP A 251 -34.63 6.45 17.47
CA ASP A 251 -34.68 5.60 18.66
C ASP A 251 -33.28 5.23 19.16
N GLY A 252 -32.25 5.77 18.54
CA GLY A 252 -30.86 5.53 18.93
C GLY A 252 -30.23 4.28 18.35
N ASN A 253 -30.94 3.57 17.47
CA ASN A 253 -30.41 2.35 16.85
C ASN A 253 -29.49 2.68 15.70
N ALA A 254 -28.42 1.91 15.55
CA ALA A 254 -27.48 2.08 14.45
C ALA A 254 -28.14 1.69 13.12
N THR A 255 -28.07 2.57 12.13
CA THR A 255 -28.57 2.31 10.79
C THR A 255 -27.49 2.65 9.76
N LYS A 256 -27.48 1.89 8.67
CA LYS A 256 -26.56 2.15 7.56
C LYS A 256 -27.25 3.06 6.55
N VAL A 257 -26.57 4.14 6.16
CA VAL A 257 -27.05 5.02 5.09
C VAL A 257 -25.94 5.13 4.05
N GLU A 258 -26.31 5.43 2.82
CA GLU A 258 -25.34 5.60 1.75
C GLU A 258 -24.37 6.73 2.10
N ASN A 259 -23.08 6.51 1.82
CA ASN A 259 -22.06 7.51 2.05
C ASN A 259 -21.89 8.34 0.78
N PRO A 260 -22.34 9.60 0.76
CA PRO A 260 -22.22 10.40 -0.44
C PRO A 260 -20.78 10.77 -0.79
N ASP A 261 -19.87 10.62 0.18
CA ASP A 261 -18.44 10.90 -0.02
C ASP A 261 -17.66 9.63 -0.34
N ALA A 262 -18.32 8.50 -0.58
CA ALA A 262 -17.65 7.23 -0.81
C ALA A 262 -16.82 7.25 -2.07
N TYR A 263 -15.65 6.68 -1.98
CA TYR A 263 -14.78 6.51 -3.15
C TYR A 263 -15.27 5.30 -3.96
N LYS A 264 -15.40 5.49 -5.26
CA LYS A 264 -15.70 4.36 -6.16
C LYS A 264 -14.41 3.60 -6.46
N PRO A 265 -14.50 2.32 -6.80
CA PRO A 265 -13.27 1.54 -7.05
C PRO A 265 -12.33 2.12 -8.11
N GLY A 266 -12.85 2.81 -9.10
CA GLY A 266 -12.01 3.44 -10.12
C GLY A 266 -11.39 4.78 -9.70
N ALA A 267 -11.86 5.36 -8.60
CA ALA A 267 -11.47 6.72 -8.19
C ALA A 267 -10.33 6.75 -7.17
N VAL A 268 -9.97 5.60 -6.61
CA VAL A 268 -8.93 5.52 -5.59
C VAL A 268 -7.96 4.39 -5.96
N ARG A 269 -6.68 4.68 -5.88
CA ARG A 269 -5.65 3.67 -6.15
C ARG A 269 -4.63 3.66 -5.01
N SER A 270 -4.20 2.47 -4.67
CA SER A 270 -3.15 2.27 -3.69
C SER A 270 -1.79 2.47 -4.36
N MET A 271 -0.95 3.31 -3.77
CA MET A 271 0.37 3.63 -4.32
C MET A 271 1.49 2.88 -3.61
N CYS A 272 1.27 2.56 -2.35
CA CYS A 272 2.22 1.82 -1.53
C CYS A 272 1.40 1.26 -0.37
N CYS A 273 2.07 0.84 0.67
CA CYS A 273 1.35 0.20 1.77
C CYS A 273 0.33 1.10 2.46
N ARG A 274 0.38 2.41 2.23
CA ARG A 274 -0.56 3.34 2.91
C ARG A 274 -1.13 4.43 2.04
N LEU A 275 -0.36 4.91 1.07
CA LEU A 275 -0.79 6.07 0.29
C LEU A 275 -1.91 5.67 -0.68
N GLN A 276 -3.03 6.31 -0.52
CA GLN A 276 -4.16 6.21 -1.43
C GLN A 276 -4.40 7.59 -2.03
N LEU A 277 -4.76 7.63 -3.29
CA LEU A 277 -4.98 8.89 -3.99
C LEU A 277 -6.44 9.01 -4.39
N ASP A 278 -7.11 10.02 -3.86
CA ASP A 278 -8.51 10.30 -4.15
C ASP A 278 -8.60 11.24 -5.35
N LEU A 279 -9.17 10.75 -6.41
CA LEU A 279 -9.26 11.50 -7.66
C LEU A 279 -10.59 12.19 -7.88
N SER A 280 -11.50 12.13 -6.90
CA SER A 280 -12.76 12.87 -7.03
C SER A 280 -12.53 14.36 -7.24
N GLN A 281 -11.46 14.89 -6.66
CA GLN A 281 -11.07 16.29 -6.88
C GLN A 281 -10.60 16.54 -8.32
N LEU A 282 -9.94 15.55 -8.92
CA LEU A 282 -9.45 15.66 -10.29
C LEU A 282 -10.58 15.57 -11.30
N GLU A 283 -11.57 14.74 -11.02
CA GLU A 283 -12.76 14.64 -11.88
C GLU A 283 -13.48 15.97 -11.96
N LYS A 284 -13.54 16.69 -10.85
CA LYS A 284 -14.15 18.04 -10.81
C LYS A 284 -13.34 19.04 -11.62
N ARG A 285 -12.04 18.92 -11.60
CA ARG A 285 -11.17 19.84 -12.38
C ARG A 285 -11.20 19.60 -13.89
N UNK A 286 -11.25 18.44 -14.09
CA UNK A 286 -11.10 18.08 -15.38
C UNK A 286 -12.28 18.00 -16.19
N GLY A 287 -13.28 18.35 -15.70
CA GLY A 287 -14.54 18.21 -16.37
C GLY A 287 -14.84 16.79 -16.85
N GLY A 288 -14.34 15.80 -16.13
CA GLY A 288 -14.59 14.39 -16.43
C GLY A 288 -13.68 13.79 -17.51
N LEU A 289 -12.72 14.53 -17.99
CA LEU A 289 -11.91 14.08 -19.12
C LEU A 289 -10.75 13.15 -18.77
N PHE A 290 -10.35 13.09 -17.52
CA PHE A 290 -9.16 12.30 -17.13
C PHE A 290 -9.34 11.57 -15.81
N UNK A 291 -10.10 10.96 -15.81
CA UNK A 291 -10.37 10.31 -14.61
C UNK A 291 -9.81 9.01 -14.47
N SER A 292 -8.76 9.03 -14.80
CA SER A 292 -8.09 7.80 -14.43
C SER A 292 -7.36 7.99 -13.12
N ALA A 293 -7.65 7.18 -12.13
CA ALA A 293 -6.94 7.17 -10.85
C ALA A 293 -5.45 6.83 -11.04
N GLU A 294 -5.15 6.25 -12.14
CA GLU A 294 -3.78 6.06 -12.59
C GLU A 294 -3.22 7.44 -12.95
N MET A 295 -1.92 7.57 -13.00
CA MET A 295 -1.23 8.79 -13.41
C MET A 295 -1.28 9.91 -12.35
N THR A 296 -1.31 9.51 -11.10
CA THR A 296 -1.24 10.46 -9.99
C THR A 296 -0.09 10.10 -9.06
N UNK A 297 0.23 11.02 -8.25
CA UNK A 297 1.25 10.73 -7.39
C UNK A 297 1.24 11.66 -6.29
N SER A 298 2.37 11.66 -5.72
CA SER A 298 2.64 12.66 -4.69
C SER A 298 3.92 13.43 -5.04
N ILE A 299 3.90 14.73 -4.81
CA ILE A 299 5.07 15.57 -5.07
C ILE A 299 6.09 15.45 -3.92
N GLY A 300 5.60 15.27 -2.71
CA GLY A 300 6.43 15.15 -1.54
C GLY A 300 5.62 15.05 -0.28
N VAL A 301 6.29 14.70 0.82
CA VAL A 301 5.65 14.48 2.12
C VAL A 301 6.40 15.22 3.20
N VAL A 302 5.66 15.89 4.09
CA VAL A 302 6.20 16.47 5.33
C VAL A 302 5.41 15.89 6.49
N THR A 303 6.10 15.33 7.47
CA THR A 303 5.46 14.72 8.65
C THR A 303 5.72 15.57 9.87
N LEU A 304 4.66 15.86 10.64
CA LEU A 304 4.70 16.71 11.81
C LEU A 304 4.86 15.91 13.10
N ASN A 305 5.65 16.44 14.03
CA ASN A 305 5.81 15.86 15.36
C ASN A 305 4.71 16.36 16.28
N MET A 306 3.62 15.62 16.34
CA MET A 306 2.46 16.05 17.11
C MET A 306 2.70 15.96 18.62
N ALA A 307 3.50 15.01 19.08
CA ALA A 307 3.80 14.85 20.50
C ALA A 307 4.45 16.09 21.09
N ARG A 308 5.42 16.68 20.38
CA ARG A 308 6.07 17.90 20.83
C ARG A 308 5.09 19.06 20.91
N ILE A 309 4.24 19.21 19.95
CA ILE A 309 3.22 20.26 19.98
C ILE A 309 2.34 20.16 21.24
N UNK A 310 1.86 19.14 21.41
CA UNK A 310 1.04 18.94 22.48
C UNK A 310 1.68 19.09 23.78
N TYR A 311 2.91 18.69 23.88
CA TYR A 311 3.69 18.89 25.11
C TYR A 311 3.88 20.37 25.43
N ASN A 312 4.24 21.14 24.45
CA ASN A 312 4.52 22.56 24.64
C ASN A 312 3.29 23.40 24.94
N PHE A 313 2.11 22.86 24.72
CA PHE A 313 0.84 23.59 24.90
C PHE A 313 -0.16 22.78 25.74
N LYS A 314 0.32 22.19 26.80
CA LYS A 314 -0.54 21.45 27.73
C LYS A 314 -1.68 22.34 28.21
N UNK A 315 -2.91 21.65 27.96
CA UNK A 315 -3.98 22.31 28.39
C UNK A 315 -4.33 23.52 27.66
N ASP A 316 -3.70 23.83 26.62
CA ASP A 316 -3.91 25.06 25.85
C ASP A 316 -4.31 24.73 24.42
N LYS A 317 -5.61 24.54 24.18
CA LYS A 317 -6.13 24.17 22.87
C LYS A 317 -5.86 25.25 21.81
N GLU A 318 -6.05 26.50 22.16
CA GLU A 318 -5.79 27.60 21.21
C GLU A 318 -4.31 27.68 20.85
N GLY A 319 -3.46 27.53 21.86
CA GLY A 319 -2.01 27.55 21.66
C GLY A 319 -1.54 26.43 20.74
N TYR A 320 -1.99 25.18 20.98
CA TYR A 320 -1.53 24.09 20.15
C TYR A 320 -2.07 24.21 18.71
N LYS A 321 -3.30 24.70 18.55
CA LYS A 321 -3.86 24.91 17.21
C LYS A 321 -3.07 25.96 16.42
N GLN A 322 -2.69 27.04 17.11
CA GLN A 322 -1.87 28.07 16.48
C GLN A 322 -0.51 27.51 16.08
N GLN A 323 0.13 26.72 16.95
CA GLN A 323 1.43 26.12 16.64
C GLN A 323 1.31 25.09 15.52
N LEU A 324 0.26 24.27 15.55
CA LEU A 324 0.00 23.30 14.48
C LEU A 324 -0.20 24.02 13.14
N MET A 325 -1.00 25.08 13.14
CA MET A 325 -1.22 25.90 11.93
C MET A 325 0.10 26.48 11.42
N TYR A 326 0.94 26.97 12.33
CA TYR A 326 2.24 27.52 11.95
C TYR A 326 3.11 26.47 11.28
N LEU A 327 3.20 25.26 11.86
CA LEU A 327 3.99 24.17 11.28
C LEU A 327 3.40 23.67 9.96
N MET A 328 2.09 23.61 9.87
CA MET A 328 1.43 23.25 8.62
C MET A 328 1.71 24.28 7.52
N ASN A 329 1.73 25.58 7.88
CA ASN A 329 2.07 26.63 6.93
C ASN A 329 3.51 26.48 6.45
N LEU A 330 4.44 26.13 7.34
CA LEU A 330 5.83 25.87 6.94
C LEU A 330 5.90 24.66 6.00
N ALA A 331 5.13 23.60 6.31
CA ALA A 331 5.08 22.42 5.45
C ALA A 331 4.51 22.80 4.07
N LYS A 332 3.47 23.63 4.04
CA LYS A 332 2.91 24.13 2.77
C LYS A 332 3.97 24.87 1.96
N VAL A 333 4.68 25.81 2.59
CA VAL A 333 5.73 26.57 1.90
C VAL A 333 6.79 25.62 1.34
N SER A 334 7.23 24.67 2.15
CA SER A 334 8.21 23.66 1.74
C SER A 334 7.75 22.88 0.53
N LEU A 335 6.49 22.41 0.56
CA LEU A 335 5.93 21.61 -0.53
C LEU A 335 5.71 22.43 -1.79
N GLU A 336 5.32 23.71 -1.66
CA GLU A 336 5.17 24.59 -2.82
C GLU A 336 6.53 24.88 -3.46
N LEU A 337 7.56 25.10 -2.64
CA LEU A 337 8.92 25.27 -3.15
C LEU A 337 9.42 24.02 -3.86
N LYS A 338 9.15 22.85 -3.28
CA LYS A 338 9.53 21.59 -3.93
C LYS A 338 8.82 21.43 -5.27
N ARG A 339 7.50 21.69 -5.29
CA ARG A 339 6.72 21.61 -6.53
C ARG A 339 7.29 22.51 -7.61
N LYS A 340 7.60 23.74 -7.26
CA LYS A 340 8.19 24.72 -8.18
C LYS A 340 9.53 24.21 -8.72
N GLU A 341 10.38 23.69 -7.84
CA GLU A 341 11.72 23.24 -8.23
C GLU A 341 11.66 21.97 -9.10
N VAL A 342 10.85 20.97 -8.72
CA VAL A 342 10.77 19.76 -9.54
C VAL A 342 10.11 20.05 -10.89
N ASN A 343 9.18 21.03 -10.94
CA ASN A 343 8.60 21.43 -12.21
C ASN A 343 9.64 22.05 -13.15
N LYS A 344 10.53 22.88 -12.60
CA LYS A 344 11.67 23.41 -13.39
C LYS A 344 12.51 22.27 -13.95
N ARG A 345 12.78 21.25 -13.15
CA ARG A 345 13.58 20.10 -13.58
C ARG A 345 12.88 19.28 -14.63
N LEU A 346 11.54 19.14 -14.51
CA LEU A 346 10.74 18.46 -15.53
C LEU A 346 10.87 19.18 -16.88
N ILE A 347 10.70 20.51 -16.87
CA ILE A 347 10.80 21.33 -18.07
C ILE A 347 12.21 21.25 -18.65
N ALA A 348 13.24 21.23 -17.79
CA ALA A 348 14.65 21.13 -18.22
C ALA A 348 15.01 19.74 -18.75
N GLY A 349 14.13 18.77 -18.66
CA GLY A 349 14.37 17.44 -19.19
C GLY A 349 15.06 16.46 -18.25
N LEU A 350 15.09 16.77 -16.95
CA LEU A 350 15.75 15.90 -15.97
C LEU A 350 14.88 14.71 -15.54
N TYR A 351 13.59 14.76 -15.88
CA TYR A 351 12.68 13.62 -15.64
C TYR A 351 12.01 13.26 -16.96
N PRO A 352 12.78 12.74 -17.93
CA PRO A 352 12.24 12.56 -19.28
C PRO A 352 11.09 11.55 -19.34
N PHE A 353 11.16 10.47 -18.57
CA PHE A 353 10.08 9.47 -18.60
C PHE A 353 8.84 9.95 -17.87
N THR A 354 9.01 10.66 -16.76
CA THR A 354 7.88 11.31 -16.09
C THR A 354 7.18 12.27 -17.05
N LYS A 355 7.95 13.07 -17.78
CA LYS A 355 7.40 14.01 -18.76
C LYS A 355 6.64 13.26 -19.85
N ARG A 356 7.21 12.17 -20.36
CA ARG A 356 6.59 11.34 -21.40
C ARG A 356 5.25 10.75 -20.96
N TYR A 357 5.19 10.20 -19.74
CA TYR A 357 4.02 9.43 -19.32
C TYR A 357 3.03 10.20 -18.48
N LEU A 358 3.45 11.26 -17.79
CA LEU A 358 2.56 12.08 -16.96
C LEU A 358 2.40 13.51 -17.47
N HIS A 359 3.34 13.99 -18.27
CA HIS A 359 3.35 15.33 -18.88
C HIS A 359 3.59 16.46 -17.89
N SER A 360 3.00 16.42 -16.70
CA SER A 360 3.10 17.50 -15.71
C SER A 360 2.89 16.93 -14.30
N PHE A 361 3.14 17.78 -13.29
CA PHE A 361 2.85 17.44 -11.90
C PHE A 361 1.50 18.00 -11.42
N ARG A 362 0.66 18.43 -12.34
CA ARG A 362 -0.63 19.03 -12.02
C ARG A 362 -1.49 18.12 -11.13
N ASN A 363 -1.43 16.82 -11.36
CA ASN A 363 -2.24 15.84 -10.66
C ASN A 363 -1.53 15.22 -9.46
N HIS A 364 -0.42 15.82 -9.03
CA HIS A 364 0.33 15.33 -7.87
C HIS A 364 -0.13 16.04 -6.60
N PHE A 365 -0.38 15.28 -5.55
CA PHE A 365 -0.74 15.80 -4.25
C PHE A 365 0.50 16.25 -3.49
N SER A 366 0.35 17.34 -2.74
CA SER A 366 1.28 17.72 -1.69
C SER A 366 0.76 17.07 -0.40
N THR A 367 1.58 16.28 0.26
CA THR A 367 1.12 15.43 1.36
C THR A 367 1.69 15.91 2.69
N ILE A 368 0.81 16.07 3.67
CA ILE A 368 1.20 16.34 5.06
C ILE A 368 0.82 15.13 5.88
N GLY A 369 1.76 14.64 6.67
CA GLY A 369 1.57 13.51 7.57
C GLY A 369 1.75 13.92 9.02
N LEU A 370 1.56 12.97 9.91
CA LEU A 370 1.65 13.22 11.34
C LEU A 370 2.06 11.96 12.09
N ASN A 371 2.68 12.16 13.23
CA ASN A 371 3.12 11.08 14.12
C ASN A 371 2.77 11.43 15.56
N GLY A 372 2.51 10.39 16.34
CA GLY A 372 2.46 10.53 17.78
C GLY A 372 1.18 11.12 18.34
N ILE A 373 0.03 10.83 17.75
CA ILE A 373 -1.24 11.35 18.29
C ILE A 373 -1.48 10.78 19.69
N ASN A 374 -1.20 9.50 19.92
CA ASN A 374 -1.39 8.93 21.26
C ASN A 374 -0.56 9.70 22.29
N GLU A 375 0.72 9.91 22.00
CA GLU A 375 1.61 10.62 22.91
C GLU A 375 1.24 12.11 23.01
N SER A 376 0.67 12.67 21.96
CA SER A 376 0.13 14.04 21.99
C SER A 376 -0.96 14.16 23.05
N ILE A 377 -1.88 13.22 23.08
CA ILE A 377 -3.00 13.21 24.05
C ILE A 377 -2.44 13.02 25.46
N LEU A 378 -1.53 12.06 25.63
CA LEU A 378 -0.90 11.82 26.92
C LEU A 378 -0.21 13.10 27.45
N ASN A 379 0.56 13.77 26.61
CA ASN A 379 1.28 14.96 27.01
C ASN A 379 0.32 16.14 27.28
N PHE A 380 -0.69 16.29 26.44
CA PHE A 380 -1.66 17.38 26.61
C PHE A 380 -2.43 17.26 27.94
N THR A 381 -2.72 16.04 28.37
CA THR A 381 -3.54 15.76 29.54
C THR A 381 -2.72 15.32 30.77
N ASN A 382 -1.41 15.42 30.72
CA ASN A 382 -0.52 14.98 31.81
C ASN A 382 -0.75 13.50 32.18
N GLY A 383 -0.95 12.66 31.17
CA GLY A 383 -1.12 11.23 31.36
C GLY A 383 -2.52 10.76 31.70
N LYS A 384 -3.48 11.67 31.80
CA LYS A 384 -4.86 11.31 32.19
C LYS A 384 -5.62 10.60 31.08
N GLU A 385 -5.39 11.01 29.83
CA GLU A 385 -6.08 10.45 28.68
C GLU A 385 -5.07 9.95 27.66
N ASP A 386 -5.49 8.96 26.87
CA ASP A 386 -4.72 8.52 25.73
C ASP A 386 -5.69 8.25 24.57
N ILE A 387 -5.17 7.75 23.44
CA ILE A 387 -6.02 7.58 22.25
C ILE A 387 -7.12 6.52 22.46
N SER A 388 -6.94 5.61 23.40
CA SER A 388 -7.93 4.55 23.67
C SER A 388 -9.13 5.06 24.49
N THR A 389 -8.98 6.17 25.19
CA THR A 389 -10.08 6.71 25.98
C THR A 389 -11.06 7.48 25.10
N GLU A 390 -12.29 7.60 25.55
CA GLU A 390 -13.32 8.31 24.80
C GLU A 390 -12.94 9.76 24.57
N GLU A 391 -12.44 10.44 25.61
CA GLU A 391 -12.00 11.84 25.49
C GLU A 391 -10.76 11.95 24.60
N GLY A 392 -9.84 11.00 24.70
CA GLY A 392 -8.66 10.98 23.85
C GLY A 392 -9.01 10.79 22.38
N LYS A 393 -9.91 9.87 22.08
CA LYS A 393 -10.37 9.67 20.70
C LYS A 393 -11.04 10.92 20.13
N LYS A 394 -11.84 11.58 20.97
CA LYS A 394 -12.49 12.83 20.60
C LYS A 394 -11.45 13.92 20.27
N PHE A 395 -10.40 14.00 21.07
CA PHE A 395 -9.29 14.93 20.85
C PHE A 395 -8.57 14.62 19.53
N ALA A 396 -8.30 13.33 19.29
CA ALA A 396 -7.68 12.90 18.03
C ALA A 396 -8.54 13.29 16.82
N THR A 397 -9.85 13.09 16.93
CA THR A 397 -10.79 13.46 15.86
C THR A 397 -10.74 14.97 15.59
N GLU A 398 -10.70 15.78 16.63
CA GLU A 398 -10.58 17.24 16.50
C GLU A 398 -9.30 17.64 15.75
N ILE A 399 -8.18 17.01 16.11
CA ILE A 399 -6.89 17.28 15.44
C ILE A 399 -6.99 16.97 13.95
N LEU A 400 -7.48 15.78 13.62
CA LEU A 400 -7.56 15.35 12.22
C LEU A 400 -8.52 16.23 11.42
N ASP A 401 -9.64 16.59 11.99
CA ASP A 401 -10.60 17.49 11.33
C ASP A 401 -10.00 18.87 11.10
N PHE A 402 -9.27 19.39 12.08
CA PHE A 402 -8.57 20.68 11.96
C PHE A 402 -7.56 20.63 10.82
N MET A 403 -6.77 19.56 10.75
CA MET A 403 -5.77 19.43 9.69
C MET A 403 -6.42 19.30 8.31
N ARG A 404 -7.50 18.53 8.21
CA ARG A 404 -8.22 18.39 6.94
C ARG A 404 -8.77 19.73 6.44
N GLU A 405 -9.38 20.52 7.32
CA GLU A 405 -9.90 21.85 6.96
C GLU A 405 -8.77 22.77 6.50
N THR A 406 -7.64 22.73 7.19
CA THR A 406 -6.47 23.52 6.82
C THR A 406 -5.97 23.15 5.42
N LEU A 407 -5.91 21.86 5.11
CA LEU A 407 -5.46 21.38 3.80
C LEU A 407 -6.44 21.81 2.69
N LYS A 408 -7.72 21.82 3.00
CA LYS A 408 -8.73 22.29 2.06
C LYS A 408 -8.51 23.77 1.72
N GLU A 409 -8.20 24.58 2.74
CA GLU A 409 -7.86 25.99 2.54
C GLU A 409 -6.61 26.13 1.68
N TYR A 410 -5.60 25.26 1.88
CA TYR A 410 -4.38 25.29 1.06
C TYR A 410 -4.69 25.00 -0.40
N GLN A 411 -5.60 24.06 -0.67
CA GLN A 411 -6.02 23.78 -2.06
C GLN A 411 -6.65 25.00 -2.71
N GLU A 412 -7.50 25.72 -1.98
CA GLU A 412 -8.14 26.94 -2.48
C GLU A 412 -7.11 28.05 -2.71
N GLU A 413 -6.18 28.20 -1.78
CA GLU A 413 -5.16 29.24 -1.83
C GLU A 413 -4.16 29.03 -2.96
N THR A 414 -3.66 27.82 -3.12
CA THR A 414 -2.55 27.52 -4.03
C THR A 414 -3.00 27.02 -5.40
N GLY A 415 -4.20 26.48 -5.51
CA GLY A 415 -4.64 25.81 -6.72
C GLY A 415 -4.05 24.42 -6.89
N ASN A 416 -3.29 23.95 -5.93
CA ASN A 416 -2.66 22.62 -5.97
C ASN A 416 -3.37 21.66 -5.03
N LEU A 417 -3.19 20.37 -5.27
CA LEU A 417 -3.84 19.32 -4.47
C LEU A 417 -3.07 19.06 -3.20
N TYR A 418 -3.77 18.92 -2.09
CA TYR A 418 -3.20 18.61 -0.78
C TYR A 418 -3.98 17.45 -0.15
N ASN A 419 -3.27 16.56 0.55
CA ASN A 419 -3.93 15.50 1.30
C ASN A 419 -3.23 15.23 2.63
N LEU A 420 -3.94 14.52 3.51
CA LEU A 420 -3.48 14.14 4.85
C LEU A 420 -3.22 12.64 4.84
N GLU A 421 -2.02 12.24 5.25
CA GLU A 421 -1.63 10.85 5.24
C GLU A 421 -1.21 10.37 6.63
N ALA A 422 -1.57 9.14 6.95
CA ALA A 422 -0.99 8.43 8.10
C ALA A 422 0.37 7.89 7.65
N THR A 423 1.37 8.76 7.61
CA THR A 423 2.68 8.41 7.04
C THR A 423 3.39 7.35 7.88
N PRO A 424 3.95 6.32 7.23
CA PRO A 424 4.77 5.33 7.93
C PRO A 424 6.19 5.88 8.12
N ALA A 425 6.36 6.86 8.96
CA ALA A 425 7.60 7.64 9.05
C ALA A 425 8.47 7.15 10.21
N GLU A 426 8.90 5.92 10.15
CA GLU A 426 9.66 5.26 11.24
C GLU A 426 10.95 6.01 11.61
N UNK A 427 11.51 6.33 10.82
CA UNK A 427 12.67 7.04 11.01
C UNK A 427 12.45 8.31 11.70
N ALA A 428 11.50 8.91 11.19
CA ALA A 428 11.14 10.17 11.81
C ALA A 428 10.63 9.99 13.24
N MET A 429 9.86 8.95 13.50
CA MET A 429 9.33 8.68 14.83
C MET A 429 10.44 8.51 15.87
N TYR A 430 11.50 7.78 15.50
CA TYR A 430 12.65 7.61 16.38
C TYR A 430 13.43 8.91 16.52
N ARG A 431 13.66 9.60 15.44
CA ARG A 431 14.39 10.87 15.46
C ARG A 431 13.65 11.90 16.31
N PHE A 432 12.34 12.04 16.12
CA PHE A 432 11.52 12.95 16.92
C PHE A 432 11.63 12.61 18.40
N ALA A 433 11.44 11.35 18.75
CA ALA A 433 11.46 10.94 20.15
C ALA A 433 12.83 11.15 20.78
N LYS A 434 13.89 10.81 20.06
CA LYS A 434 15.26 10.99 20.54
C LYS A 434 15.58 12.47 20.80
N GLU A 435 15.25 13.33 19.85
CA GLU A 435 15.50 14.76 19.97
C GLU A 435 14.66 15.38 21.08
N ASP A 436 13.40 14.96 21.18
CA ASP A 436 12.52 15.46 22.23
C ASP A 436 13.02 15.06 23.61
N LYS A 437 13.51 13.83 23.76
CA LYS A 437 14.02 13.38 25.06
C LYS A 437 15.19 14.22 25.54
N LYS A 438 16.06 14.63 24.63
CA LYS A 438 17.18 15.50 24.97
C LYS A 438 16.74 16.90 25.42
N GLN A 439 15.75 17.45 24.72
CA GLN A 439 15.31 18.83 24.93
C GLN A 439 14.21 18.95 25.96
N LEU A 440 13.39 17.91 26.13
CA LEU A 440 12.19 17.90 26.96
C LEU A 440 12.20 16.59 27.78
N PRO A 441 13.02 16.53 28.85
CA PRO A 441 13.21 15.27 29.58
C PRO A 441 11.93 14.65 30.15
N ASN A 442 10.89 15.45 30.37
CA ASN A 442 9.65 14.99 30.97
C ASN A 442 8.58 14.62 29.94
N ILE A 443 8.90 14.68 28.65
CA ILE A 443 7.91 14.35 27.61
C ILE A 443 7.57 12.85 27.67
N ILE A 444 6.28 12.55 27.58
CA ILE A 444 5.79 11.17 27.61
C ILE A 444 5.99 10.55 26.23
N GLN A 445 6.60 9.37 26.19
CA GLN A 445 6.97 8.69 24.95
C GLN A 445 6.63 7.21 25.07
N ALA A 446 6.61 6.51 23.95
CA ALA A 446 6.55 5.05 23.90
C ALA A 446 7.97 4.49 23.84
N GLY A 447 8.07 3.18 23.95
CA GLY A 447 9.36 2.49 23.92
C GLY A 447 10.07 2.54 25.25
N THR A 448 11.39 2.44 25.22
CA THR A 448 12.25 2.48 26.40
C THR A 448 13.11 3.71 26.38
N ASP A 449 13.79 3.97 27.49
CA ASP A 449 14.70 5.12 27.55
C ASP A 449 15.82 5.03 26.50
N ASP A 450 16.25 3.83 26.19
CA ASP A 450 17.32 3.63 25.21
C ASP A 450 16.80 3.63 23.77
N ALA A 451 15.52 3.30 23.58
CA ALA A 451 14.91 3.23 22.25
C ALA A 451 13.51 3.85 22.28
N PRO A 452 13.43 5.17 22.47
CA PRO A 452 12.13 5.83 22.49
C PRO A 452 11.57 5.98 21.09
N PHE A 453 10.24 5.98 20.98
CA PHE A 453 9.56 6.26 19.71
C PHE A 453 8.19 6.86 19.99
N TYR A 454 7.55 7.34 18.91
CA TYR A 454 6.17 7.77 18.97
C TYR A 454 5.32 6.81 18.17
N THR A 455 4.10 6.56 18.65
CA THR A 455 3.15 5.69 17.97
C THR A 455 2.83 6.26 16.58
N ASN A 456 2.76 5.37 15.61
CA ASN A 456 2.49 5.74 14.22
C ASN A 456 1.14 6.47 14.11
N SER A 457 1.18 7.65 13.48
CA SER A 457 0.00 8.46 13.16
C SER A 457 -1.01 8.51 14.30
N SER A 458 -2.24 8.06 14.09
CA SER A 458 -3.28 7.99 15.12
C SER A 458 -3.64 6.55 15.49
N GLN A 459 -2.68 5.64 15.35
CA GLN A 459 -2.87 4.23 15.69
C GLN A 459 -2.95 4.03 17.20
N LEU A 460 -3.52 2.90 17.60
CA LEU A 460 -3.45 2.46 18.99
C LEU A 460 -2.00 2.09 19.34
N PRO A 461 -1.60 2.26 20.60
CA PRO A 461 -0.27 1.79 21.01
C PRO A 461 -0.09 0.31 20.77
N VAL A 462 1.15 -0.07 20.49
CA VAL A 462 1.52 -1.47 20.31
C VAL A 462 1.15 -2.26 21.56
N GLY A 463 0.50 -3.40 21.35
CA GLY A 463 0.14 -4.28 22.46
C GLY A 463 -1.02 -3.80 23.30
N TYR A 464 -1.71 -2.74 22.86
CA TYR A 464 -2.87 -2.25 23.61
C TYR A 464 -3.96 -3.34 23.75
N THR A 465 -4.24 -4.03 22.65
CA THR A 465 -5.23 -5.09 22.66
C THR A 465 -4.84 -6.18 21.64
N ASP A 466 -5.17 -7.42 21.97
CA ASP A 466 -5.06 -8.53 21.04
C ASP A 466 -6.42 -8.89 20.42
N ASP A 467 -7.45 -8.10 20.69
CA ASP A 467 -8.78 -8.27 20.11
C ASP A 467 -8.90 -7.36 18.87
N PRO A 468 -8.92 -7.92 17.66
CA PRO A 468 -9.00 -7.09 16.46
C PRO A 468 -10.30 -6.27 16.38
N PHE A 469 -11.38 -6.75 17.00
CA PHE A 469 -12.64 -6.02 16.95
C PHE A 469 -12.61 -4.80 17.86
N GLU A 470 -11.90 -4.88 18.99
CA GLU A 470 -11.69 -3.72 19.86
C GLU A 470 -10.88 -2.66 19.10
N ALA A 471 -9.83 -3.09 18.42
CA ALA A 471 -9.01 -2.18 17.60
C ALA A 471 -9.84 -1.54 16.49
N LEU A 472 -10.68 -2.33 15.80
CA LEU A 472 -11.56 -1.83 14.74
C LEU A 472 -12.55 -0.79 15.25
N GLU A 473 -13.21 -1.08 16.36
CA GLU A 473 -14.18 -0.14 16.93
C GLU A 473 -13.52 1.19 17.28
N GLN A 474 -12.33 1.13 17.83
CA GLN A 474 -11.61 2.32 18.24
C GLN A 474 -11.09 3.11 17.03
N GLN A 475 -10.61 2.43 15.99
CA GLN A 475 -9.89 3.07 14.87
C GLN A 475 -10.77 3.42 13.68
N ASN A 476 -11.96 2.85 13.56
CA ASN A 476 -12.74 2.96 12.31
C ASN A 476 -12.95 4.42 11.89
N GLU A 477 -13.42 5.25 12.78
CA GLU A 477 -13.71 6.67 12.48
C GLU A 477 -12.43 7.44 12.15
N LEU A 478 -11.37 7.20 12.93
CA LEU A 478 -10.08 7.89 12.72
C LEU A 478 -9.45 7.54 11.38
N GLN A 479 -9.53 6.26 11.00
CA GLN A 479 -8.97 5.81 9.72
C GLN A 479 -9.65 6.48 8.54
N CYS A 480 -10.93 6.80 8.67
CA CYS A 480 -11.69 7.46 7.60
C CYS A 480 -11.33 8.93 7.43
N LYS A 481 -10.58 9.52 8.36
CA LYS A 481 -10.20 10.94 8.30
C LYS A 481 -9.06 11.23 7.35
N TYR A 482 -8.28 10.21 6.99
CA TYR A 482 -7.10 10.41 6.14
C TYR A 482 -7.49 10.46 4.67
N THR A 483 -7.20 11.59 4.03
CA THR A 483 -7.52 11.79 2.62
C THR A 483 -6.41 11.33 1.69
N GLY A 484 -5.20 11.12 2.23
CA GLY A 484 -4.03 10.72 1.45
C GLY A 484 -3.60 9.30 1.68
N GLY A 485 -4.29 8.57 2.54
CA GLY A 485 -4.01 7.17 2.79
C GLY A 485 -3.71 6.84 4.23
N THR A 486 -4.05 5.63 4.55
CA THR A 486 -3.81 5.04 5.86
C THR A 486 -3.92 3.53 5.71
N VAL A 487 -3.40 2.79 6.67
CA VAL A 487 -3.66 1.35 6.75
C VAL A 487 -3.82 0.97 8.22
N LEU A 488 -4.83 0.18 8.50
CA LEU A 488 -4.95 -0.41 9.84
C LEU A 488 -4.34 -1.81 9.81
N HIS A 489 -3.36 -2.03 10.67
CA HIS A 489 -2.76 -3.34 10.87
C HIS A 489 -3.54 -4.07 11.95
N LEU A 490 -4.15 -5.20 11.59
CA LEU A 490 -4.84 -6.06 12.54
C LEU A 490 -3.89 -7.21 12.87
N TYR A 491 -3.46 -7.29 14.12
CA TYR A 491 -2.44 -8.25 14.52
C TYR A 491 -3.08 -9.58 14.89
N MET A 492 -2.49 -10.65 14.34
CA MET A 492 -2.95 -12.00 14.60
C MET A 492 -2.36 -12.50 15.91
N GLY A 493 -3.20 -12.52 16.92
CA GLY A 493 -2.87 -13.21 18.16
C GLY A 493 -3.27 -14.68 18.06
N GLU A 494 -3.33 -15.35 19.18
CA GLU A 494 -3.72 -16.76 19.24
C GLU A 494 -5.13 -17.00 18.68
N ARG A 495 -5.99 -15.99 18.75
CA ARG A 495 -7.39 -16.08 18.29
C ARG A 495 -7.53 -16.14 16.77
N ILE A 496 -6.54 -15.63 16.03
CA ILE A 496 -6.60 -15.61 14.58
C ILE A 496 -5.36 -16.36 14.07
N SER A 497 -5.41 -17.66 14.22
CA SER A 497 -4.24 -18.50 13.93
C SER A 497 -4.35 -19.27 12.61
N ASN A 498 -5.49 -19.17 11.92
CA ASN A 498 -5.69 -19.98 10.72
C ASN A 498 -6.38 -19.20 9.62
N SER A 499 -6.40 -19.77 8.42
CA SER A 499 -6.91 -19.11 7.22
C SER A 499 -8.41 -18.81 7.31
N GLN A 500 -9.19 -19.69 7.92
CA GLN A 500 -10.62 -19.47 8.04
C GLN A 500 -10.93 -18.30 9.00
N ALA A 501 -10.19 -18.19 10.09
CA ALA A 501 -10.33 -17.06 11.00
C ALA A 501 -9.96 -15.75 10.30
N CYS A 502 -8.88 -15.74 9.52
CA CYS A 502 -8.50 -14.58 8.70
C CYS A 502 -9.62 -14.19 7.73
N LYS A 503 -10.14 -15.17 7.02
CA LYS A 503 -11.21 -14.94 6.03
C LYS A 503 -12.43 -14.33 6.70
N GLN A 504 -12.85 -14.88 7.84
CA GLN A 504 -14.02 -14.36 8.57
C GLN A 504 -13.76 -12.94 9.09
N LEU A 505 -12.56 -12.68 9.59
CA LEU A 505 -12.21 -11.36 10.07
C LEU A 505 -12.27 -10.33 8.93
N VAL A 506 -11.63 -10.60 7.80
CA VAL A 506 -11.65 -9.70 6.65
C VAL A 506 -13.08 -9.48 6.17
N LYS A 507 -13.88 -10.55 6.09
CA LYS A 507 -15.27 -10.45 5.69
C LYS A 507 -16.06 -9.52 6.62
N LYS A 508 -15.92 -9.70 7.93
CA LYS A 508 -16.63 -8.86 8.90
C LYS A 508 -16.18 -7.40 8.82
N VAL A 509 -14.89 -7.17 8.66
CA VAL A 509 -14.37 -5.80 8.53
C VAL A 509 -14.98 -5.12 7.31
N ILE A 510 -14.92 -5.79 6.17
CA ILE A 510 -15.35 -5.20 4.90
C ILE A 510 -16.86 -4.94 4.90
N GLU A 511 -17.65 -5.83 5.52
CA GLU A 511 -19.10 -5.68 5.56
C GLU A 511 -19.60 -4.67 6.59
N ASN A 512 -18.85 -4.46 7.68
CA ASN A 512 -19.37 -3.72 8.83
C ASN A 512 -18.62 -2.44 9.18
N TYR A 513 -17.43 -2.23 8.62
CA TYR A 513 -16.60 -1.07 8.95
C TYR A 513 -16.33 -0.25 7.71
N GLN A 514 -16.10 1.05 7.88
CA GLN A 514 -15.96 2.01 6.80
C GLN A 514 -14.50 2.31 6.48
N LEU A 515 -13.56 1.90 7.33
CA LEU A 515 -12.15 2.20 7.12
C LEU A 515 -11.68 1.65 5.77
N PRO A 516 -10.82 2.41 5.07
CA PRO A 516 -10.58 2.12 3.65
C PRO A 516 -9.57 1.02 3.37
N TYR A 517 -8.67 0.69 4.31
CA TYR A 517 -7.49 -0.11 3.94
C TYR A 517 -6.99 -0.86 5.17
N ILE A 518 -6.86 -2.18 5.03
CA ILE A 518 -6.42 -3.03 6.15
C ILE A 518 -5.39 -4.04 5.69
N THR A 519 -4.63 -4.53 6.64
CA THR A 519 -3.80 -5.73 6.46
C THR A 519 -3.88 -6.56 7.74
N ILE A 520 -3.73 -7.86 7.58
CA ILE A 520 -3.65 -8.79 8.69
C ILE A 520 -2.18 -9.12 8.88
N SER A 521 -1.64 -8.84 10.06
CA SER A 521 -0.20 -9.00 10.30
C SER A 521 0.04 -10.11 11.31
N PRO A 522 0.70 -11.20 10.92
CA PRO A 522 1.06 -12.23 11.90
C PRO A 522 2.13 -11.70 12.85
N ILE A 523 2.07 -12.19 14.07
CA ILE A 523 3.14 -11.93 15.04
C ILE A 523 4.24 -12.95 14.78
N PHE A 524 5.48 -12.51 14.80
CA PHE A 524 6.59 -13.43 14.62
C PHE A 524 7.80 -12.97 15.42
N SER A 525 8.62 -13.95 15.74
CA SER A 525 9.93 -13.75 16.35
C SER A 525 11.01 -13.89 15.28
N ILE A 526 12.19 -13.37 15.54
CA ILE A 526 13.31 -13.50 14.60
C ILE A 526 14.40 -14.31 15.28
N CYS A 527 14.71 -15.44 14.68
CA CYS A 527 15.83 -16.27 15.11
C CYS A 527 17.03 -15.95 14.24
N PRO A 528 18.20 -15.66 14.81
CA PRO A 528 19.40 -15.37 13.99
C PRO A 528 19.76 -16.48 13.01
N LYS A 529 19.43 -17.74 13.35
CA LYS A 529 19.74 -18.90 12.52
C LYS A 529 18.64 -19.22 11.51
N HIS A 530 17.36 -19.15 11.94
CA HIS A 530 16.22 -19.62 11.15
C HIS A 530 15.34 -18.51 10.58
N GLY A 531 15.70 -17.26 10.81
CA GLY A 531 14.94 -16.12 10.32
C GLY A 531 13.58 -15.98 11.01
N TYR A 532 12.56 -15.69 10.25
CA TYR A 532 11.22 -15.46 10.79
C TYR A 532 10.58 -16.76 11.29
N VAL A 533 10.08 -16.72 12.51
CA VAL A 533 9.37 -17.83 13.14
C VAL A 533 8.01 -17.30 13.57
N ILE A 534 6.95 -17.93 13.07
CA ILE A 534 5.58 -17.46 13.34
C ILE A 534 5.28 -17.61 14.83
N GLY A 535 4.65 -16.58 15.40
CA GLY A 535 4.29 -16.55 16.80
C GLY A 535 5.30 -15.83 17.66
N GLU A 536 4.91 -15.59 18.89
CA GLU A 536 5.78 -14.96 19.88
C GLU A 536 6.50 -16.04 20.66
N HIS A 537 7.81 -16.07 20.54
CA HIS A 537 8.64 -17.13 21.14
C HIS A 537 9.80 -16.52 21.90
N ASP A 538 10.03 -17.02 23.11
CA ASP A 538 11.24 -16.69 23.86
C ASP A 538 12.44 -17.41 23.29
N TYR A 539 12.24 -18.59 22.74
CA TYR A 539 13.27 -19.42 22.13
C TYR A 539 12.75 -19.96 20.82
N CYS A 540 13.65 -20.13 19.88
CA CYS A 540 13.26 -20.61 18.55
C CYS A 540 12.85 -22.09 18.60
N PRO A 541 11.61 -22.43 18.24
CA PRO A 541 11.19 -23.83 18.25
C PRO A 541 11.96 -24.71 17.26
N LYS A 542 12.52 -24.11 16.20
CA LYS A 542 13.34 -24.85 15.25
C LYS A 542 14.69 -25.21 15.85
N CYS A 543 15.32 -24.26 16.56
CA CYS A 543 16.56 -24.55 17.29
C CYS A 543 16.33 -25.57 18.40
N ASP A 544 15.21 -25.45 19.11
CA ASP A 544 14.86 -26.42 20.17
C ASP A 544 14.78 -27.84 19.61
N LYS A 545 14.16 -27.98 18.43
CA LYS A 545 14.10 -29.28 17.76
C LYS A 545 15.51 -29.79 17.39
N GLU A 546 16.35 -28.91 16.90
CA GLU A 546 17.72 -29.26 16.54
C GLU A 546 18.53 -29.68 17.78
N ILE A 547 18.36 -29.02 18.90
CA ILE A 547 18.99 -29.40 20.16
C ILE A 547 18.62 -30.83 20.55
N UNK A 548 17.57 -30.81 20.42
CA UNK A 548 16.99 -31.99 20.73
C UNK A 548 17.49 -33.11 19.95
N TYR A 549 17.70 -32.98 18.84
CA TYR A 549 18.25 -34.02 17.98
C TYR A 549 19.76 -34.19 18.16
N THR A 550 20.49 -33.10 18.35
CA THR A 550 21.95 -33.13 18.39
C THR A 550 22.52 -33.14 19.81
N GLY A 551 21.71 -32.80 20.79
CA GLY A 551 22.18 -32.69 22.17
C GLY A 551 23.08 -31.49 22.42
N GLU A 552 23.11 -30.53 21.49
CA GLU A 552 23.90 -29.31 21.64
C GLU A 552 23.11 -28.24 22.37
N GLU A 553 23.79 -27.47 23.18
CA GLU A 553 23.18 -26.28 23.78
C GLU A 553 23.27 -25.13 22.82
N PHE A 554 22.13 -24.53 22.54
CA PHE A 554 22.04 -23.33 21.75
C PHE A 554 21.77 -22.15 22.66
N ASN A 555 22.64 -21.17 22.56
CA ASN A 555 22.39 -19.88 23.17
C ASN A 555 21.77 -18.99 22.08
N MET A 556 20.47 -18.87 22.14
CA MET A 556 19.73 -18.21 21.06
C MET A 556 19.28 -16.82 21.45
N ASP A 557 19.58 -15.88 20.62
CA ASP A 557 19.06 -14.54 20.72
C ASP A 557 17.85 -14.40 19.80
N ILE A 558 16.67 -14.61 20.35
CA ILE A 558 15.43 -14.42 19.60
C ILE A 558 14.94 -13.01 19.85
N ARG A 559 14.80 -12.26 18.77
CA ARG A 559 14.18 -10.96 18.84
C ARG A 559 12.68 -11.13 18.73
N LYS A 560 11.99 -10.80 19.79
CA LYS A 560 10.54 -10.73 19.74
C LYS A 560 10.16 -9.45 19.03
N LYS A 561 9.41 -9.60 17.98
CA LYS A 561 8.89 -8.44 17.26
C LYS A 561 7.39 -8.39 17.47
N HIS A 562 6.99 -7.49 18.31
CA HIS A 562 5.59 -7.13 18.35
C HIS A 562 5.32 -6.33 17.09
N THR A 563 4.30 -6.73 16.41
CA THR A 563 4.04 -6.20 15.09
C THR A 563 3.36 -4.85 15.11
N SER A 564 3.79 -3.97 16.00
CA SER A 564 3.49 -2.58 15.74
C SER A 564 4.17 -2.24 14.43
N ASP A 565 3.61 -1.36 13.71
CA ASP A 565 4.21 -0.91 12.46
C ASP A 565 5.65 -0.53 12.60
N PRO A 566 6.02 0.31 13.58
CA PRO A 566 7.41 0.71 13.67
C PRO A 566 8.34 -0.48 13.82
N GLU A 567 7.92 -1.48 14.57
CA GLU A 567 8.76 -2.64 14.79
C GLU A 567 8.88 -3.52 13.56
N LYS A 568 7.77 -3.77 12.91
CA LYS A 568 7.77 -4.53 11.67
C LYS A 568 8.65 -3.87 10.62
N LEU A 569 8.49 -2.57 10.51
CA LEU A 569 9.23 -1.81 9.51
C LEU A 569 10.70 -1.69 9.87
N ARG A 570 10.98 -1.52 11.15
CA ARG A 570 12.35 -1.49 11.62
C ARG A 570 13.06 -2.82 11.33
N VAL A 571 12.34 -3.92 11.51
CA VAL A 571 12.85 -5.23 11.14
C VAL A 571 13.20 -5.28 9.66
N MET A 572 12.32 -4.75 8.84
CA MET A 572 12.56 -4.72 7.39
C MET A 572 13.76 -3.85 7.06
N GLU A 573 13.88 -2.71 7.73
CA GLU A 573 15.04 -1.82 7.56
C GLU A 573 16.33 -2.50 8.01
N GLU A 574 16.29 -3.16 9.15
CA GLU A 574 17.46 -3.89 9.64
C GLU A 574 17.87 -4.99 8.67
N ARG A 575 16.90 -5.66 8.08
CA ARG A 575 17.20 -6.65 7.04
C ARG A 575 17.88 -6.01 5.84
N GLN A 576 17.39 -4.84 5.44
CA GLN A 576 17.99 -4.12 4.31
C GLN A 576 19.41 -3.67 4.61
N ILE A 577 19.66 -3.27 5.85
CA ILE A 577 21.00 -2.84 6.27
C ILE A 577 21.96 -4.03 6.32
N ASN A 578 21.46 -5.17 6.78
CA ASN A 578 22.31 -6.35 7.02
C ASN A 578 22.46 -7.25 5.79
N ASN A 579 21.67 -7.02 4.75
CA ASN A 579 21.77 -7.70 3.48
C ASN A 579 22.42 -6.80 2.43
#